data_d5e943680ef07e106f3294c1ca2a2312
#
_entry.id   d5e943680ef07e106f3294c1ca2a2312
#
_cell.length_a   1.000
_cell.length_b   1.000
_cell.length_c   1.000
_cell.angle_alpha   90.00
_cell.angle_beta   90.00
_cell.angle_gamma   90.00
#
_symmetry.space_group_name_H-M   'P 1'
#
loop_
_entity.id
_entity.type
_entity.pdbx_description
1 polymer ?
#
loop_
_entity_poly.entity_id
_entity_poly.type
_entity_poly.pdbx_seq_one_letter_code
_entity_poly.pdbx_strand_id
1 'polypeptide(L)'
;GVLGGVIGWDREYRAKEAGLRTHFLVALGSALIMIVSQYGFADVLAKPGYGLDPSRVAAQVVSGIGFIGSGTILIQKQFVRGLTTAAGLWATSGIGLAVGGGMYWIGVFAMILTLIGLEFLTIIFKNVGEHSSLLVFATTDKENLKRVTNELHLRNYRIASYDMQHEPLEHADLYHVTMVIKTKRYLDESELFQFMQSLPDLTLERIA
;
A
#
# COMPACT_ATOMS: atom_id res chain seq x y z
N GLY A 1 -0.24 21.90 -5.46
CA GLY A 1 0.16 21.33 -4.14
C GLY A 1 -1.04 21.07 -3.24
N VAL A 2 -1.94 22.07 -3.03
CA VAL A 2 -3.04 21.99 -2.03
C VAL A 2 -3.94 20.77 -2.26
N LEU A 3 -4.42 20.53 -3.48
CA LEU A 3 -5.28 19.38 -3.79
C LEU A 3 -4.60 18.03 -3.48
N GLY A 4 -3.29 17.91 -3.80
CA GLY A 4 -2.51 16.75 -3.40
C GLY A 4 -2.37 16.63 -1.88
N GLY A 5 -2.20 17.76 -1.19
CA GLY A 5 -2.16 17.83 0.27
C GLY A 5 -3.44 17.29 0.92
N VAL A 6 -4.61 17.60 0.38
CA VAL A 6 -5.90 17.07 0.89
C VAL A 6 -5.95 15.53 0.79
N ILE A 7 -5.52 14.96 -0.35
CA ILE A 7 -5.42 13.50 -0.50
C ILE A 7 -4.41 12.95 0.51
N GLY A 8 -3.23 13.57 0.60
CA GLY A 8 -2.16 13.13 1.50
C GLY A 8 -2.52 13.21 2.97
N TRP A 9 -3.36 14.17 3.37
CA TRP A 9 -3.89 14.29 4.74
C TRP A 9 -4.70 13.05 5.11
N ASP A 10 -5.63 12.63 4.25
CA ASP A 10 -6.42 11.43 4.47
C ASP A 10 -5.51 10.19 4.55
N ARG A 11 -4.49 10.11 3.69
CA ARG A 11 -3.53 9.00 3.70
C ARG A 11 -2.69 8.95 4.97
N GLU A 12 -2.22 10.11 5.46
CA GLU A 12 -1.45 10.22 6.70
C GLU A 12 -2.29 9.87 7.92
N TYR A 13 -3.53 10.36 7.98
CA TYR A 13 -4.47 10.02 9.05
C TYR A 13 -4.72 8.51 9.17
N ARG A 14 -4.66 7.79 8.05
CA ARG A 14 -4.84 6.33 7.98
C ARG A 14 -3.54 5.54 8.03
N ALA A 15 -2.43 6.17 8.38
CA ALA A 15 -1.11 5.55 8.46
C ALA A 15 -0.71 4.76 7.19
N LYS A 16 -0.99 5.34 6.00
CA LYS A 16 -0.55 4.80 4.71
C LYS A 16 0.89 5.22 4.38
N GLU A 17 1.54 4.50 3.47
CA GLU A 17 2.98 4.62 3.17
C GLU A 17 3.38 6.01 2.64
N ALA A 18 2.48 6.73 1.95
CA ALA A 18 2.70 8.10 1.51
C ALA A 18 1.61 9.03 2.07
N GLY A 19 2.03 10.02 2.83
CA GLY A 19 1.17 10.99 3.52
C GLY A 19 1.11 12.37 2.88
N LEU A 20 0.79 13.38 3.69
CA LEU A 20 0.59 14.78 3.31
C LEU A 20 1.75 15.35 2.48
N ARG A 21 2.96 15.23 3.00
CA ARG A 21 4.16 15.81 2.35
C ARG A 21 4.40 15.23 0.97
N THR A 22 4.26 13.91 0.83
CA THR A 22 4.52 13.21 -0.43
C THR A 22 3.52 13.61 -1.49
N HIS A 23 2.22 13.57 -1.19
CA HIS A 23 1.18 13.96 -2.15
C HIS A 23 1.24 15.44 -2.51
N PHE A 24 1.51 16.31 -1.54
CA PHE A 24 1.69 17.74 -1.78
C PHE A 24 2.82 18.00 -2.77
N LEU A 25 4.00 17.40 -2.54
CA LEU A 25 5.18 17.59 -3.38
C LEU A 25 5.00 16.98 -4.78
N VAL A 26 4.37 15.81 -4.89
CA VAL A 26 4.06 15.19 -6.18
C VAL A 26 3.12 16.09 -7.01
N ALA A 27 2.04 16.61 -6.43
CA ALA A 27 1.13 17.50 -7.12
C ALA A 27 1.80 18.83 -7.49
N LEU A 28 2.60 19.40 -6.59
CA LEU A 28 3.33 20.65 -6.84
C LEU A 28 4.35 20.49 -7.96
N GLY A 29 5.18 19.44 -7.89
CA GLY A 29 6.19 19.16 -8.89
C GLY A 29 5.59 18.88 -10.27
N SER A 30 4.50 18.11 -10.33
CA SER A 30 3.78 17.84 -11.56
C SER A 30 3.19 19.12 -12.19
N ALA A 31 2.60 19.99 -11.35
CA ALA A 31 2.07 21.27 -11.82
C ALA A 31 3.19 22.19 -12.36
N LEU A 32 4.33 22.25 -11.66
CA LEU A 32 5.49 23.02 -12.08
C LEU A 32 6.03 22.51 -13.43
N ILE A 33 6.19 21.18 -13.58
CA ILE A 33 6.65 20.59 -14.84
C ILE A 33 5.70 20.90 -15.99
N MET A 34 4.38 20.88 -15.75
CA MET A 34 3.38 21.25 -16.75
C MET A 34 3.51 22.73 -17.17
N ILE A 35 3.70 23.64 -16.21
CA ILE A 35 3.93 25.07 -16.49
C ILE A 35 5.20 25.27 -17.32
N VAL A 36 6.30 24.60 -16.92
CA VAL A 36 7.56 24.64 -17.68
C VAL A 36 7.37 24.07 -19.08
N SER A 37 6.59 22.98 -19.22
CA SER A 37 6.29 22.36 -20.52
C SER A 37 5.55 23.32 -21.47
N GLN A 38 4.65 24.14 -20.94
CA GLN A 38 3.86 25.09 -21.74
C GLN A 38 4.61 26.42 -22.02
N TYR A 39 5.35 26.94 -21.05
CA TYR A 39 5.84 28.31 -21.07
C TYR A 39 7.37 28.43 -20.99
N GLY A 40 8.07 27.39 -20.54
CA GLY A 40 9.51 27.43 -20.26
C GLY A 40 10.41 27.63 -21.50
N PHE A 41 9.85 27.48 -22.70
CA PHE A 41 10.60 27.52 -23.97
C PHE A 41 10.20 28.70 -24.88
N ALA A 42 9.48 29.71 -24.36
CA ALA A 42 8.95 30.84 -25.12
C ALA A 42 10.04 31.58 -25.92
N ASP A 43 11.21 31.81 -25.34
CA ASP A 43 12.33 32.52 -26.00
C ASP A 43 12.89 31.74 -27.18
N VAL A 44 12.86 30.42 -27.17
CA VAL A 44 13.31 29.54 -28.25
C VAL A 44 12.29 29.56 -29.39
N LEU A 45 10.99 29.51 -29.03
CA LEU A 45 9.88 29.52 -29.99
C LEU A 45 9.74 30.83 -30.77
N ALA A 46 10.26 31.92 -30.22
CA ALA A 46 10.33 33.21 -30.94
C ALA A 46 11.25 33.17 -32.16
N LYS A 47 12.09 32.14 -32.30
CA LYS A 47 13.01 32.00 -33.45
C LYS A 47 12.35 31.22 -34.59
N PRO A 48 12.55 31.62 -35.88
CA PRO A 48 12.00 30.90 -37.02
C PRO A 48 12.49 29.43 -37.10
N GLY A 49 11.59 28.52 -37.45
CA GLY A 49 11.92 27.10 -37.64
C GLY A 49 11.88 26.24 -36.39
N TYR A 50 11.56 26.80 -35.22
CA TYR A 50 11.38 26.02 -33.97
C TYR A 50 9.90 25.79 -33.71
N GLY A 51 9.58 24.55 -33.29
CA GLY A 51 8.25 24.12 -32.84
C GLY A 51 8.33 23.46 -31.47
N LEU A 52 7.30 23.61 -30.67
CA LEU A 52 7.18 22.98 -29.37
C LEU A 52 5.97 22.05 -29.33
N ASP A 53 6.17 20.88 -28.79
CA ASP A 53 5.10 20.01 -28.33
C ASP A 53 5.04 20.06 -26.80
N PRO A 54 4.07 20.78 -26.21
CA PRO A 54 3.95 20.90 -24.76
C PRO A 54 3.69 19.58 -24.06
N SER A 55 3.25 18.53 -24.75
CA SER A 55 2.98 17.25 -24.16
C SER A 55 4.26 16.48 -23.80
N ARG A 56 5.37 16.72 -24.48
CA ARG A 56 6.59 15.91 -24.35
C ARG A 56 7.23 15.97 -22.98
N VAL A 57 7.37 17.17 -22.40
CA VAL A 57 7.94 17.34 -21.06
C VAL A 57 6.95 16.89 -20.02
N ALA A 58 5.66 17.23 -20.17
CA ALA A 58 4.60 16.80 -19.27
C ALA A 58 4.45 15.27 -19.24
N ALA A 59 4.61 14.58 -20.39
CA ALA A 59 4.55 13.12 -20.48
C ALA A 59 5.61 12.41 -19.59
N GLN A 60 6.77 13.06 -19.35
CA GLN A 60 7.80 12.50 -18.48
C GLN A 60 7.36 12.40 -17.01
N VAL A 61 6.40 13.21 -16.58
CA VAL A 61 5.80 13.09 -15.25
C VAL A 61 5.07 11.74 -15.12
N VAL A 62 4.30 11.36 -16.15
CA VAL A 62 3.54 10.11 -16.15
C VAL A 62 4.46 8.89 -16.06
N SER A 63 5.60 8.93 -16.78
CA SER A 63 6.62 7.87 -16.70
C SER A 63 7.38 7.92 -15.36
N GLY A 64 7.82 9.12 -14.94
CA GLY A 64 8.65 9.32 -13.75
C GLY A 64 7.94 8.98 -12.44
N ILE A 65 6.63 9.25 -12.34
CA ILE A 65 5.88 8.93 -11.14
C ILE A 65 5.79 7.41 -10.89
N GLY A 66 5.91 6.60 -11.95
CA GLY A 66 5.97 5.15 -11.83
C GLY A 66 7.14 4.68 -10.98
N PHE A 67 8.30 5.34 -11.06
CA PHE A 67 9.46 5.04 -10.22
C PHE A 67 9.18 5.36 -8.73
N ILE A 68 8.59 6.52 -8.43
CA ILE A 68 8.22 6.91 -7.07
C ILE A 68 7.14 5.95 -6.53
N GLY A 69 6.12 5.65 -7.35
CA GLY A 69 5.05 4.72 -6.99
C GLY A 69 5.58 3.32 -6.69
N SER A 70 6.49 2.79 -7.50
CA SER A 70 7.09 1.49 -7.26
C SER A 70 7.88 1.43 -5.95
N GLY A 71 8.51 2.53 -5.56
CA GLY A 71 9.22 2.67 -4.28
C GLY A 71 8.31 2.58 -3.05
N THR A 72 6.99 2.75 -3.20
CA THR A 72 6.02 2.58 -2.10
C THR A 72 5.48 1.15 -2.00
N ILE A 73 5.76 0.28 -2.97
CA ILE A 73 5.28 -1.09 -3.00
C ILE A 73 6.26 -1.99 -2.27
N LEU A 74 5.83 -2.55 -1.15
CA LEU A 74 6.61 -3.47 -0.34
C LEU A 74 6.09 -4.89 -0.54
N ILE A 75 6.97 -5.76 -1.00
CA ILE A 75 6.69 -7.19 -1.20
C ILE A 75 7.45 -7.96 -0.12
N GLN A 76 6.72 -8.58 0.81
CA GLN A 76 7.29 -9.41 1.86
C GLN A 76 6.64 -10.79 1.84
N LYS A 77 7.38 -11.82 1.43
CA LYS A 77 6.87 -13.19 1.26
C LYS A 77 5.59 -13.20 0.40
N GLN A 78 4.41 -13.33 1.01
CA GLN A 78 3.11 -13.37 0.32
C GLN A 78 2.26 -12.10 0.53
N PHE A 79 2.82 -11.08 1.18
CA PHE A 79 2.14 -9.80 1.38
C PHE A 79 2.66 -8.74 0.42
N VAL A 80 1.74 -8.05 -0.22
CA VAL A 80 2.04 -6.87 -1.03
C VAL A 80 1.29 -5.68 -0.43
N ARG A 81 2.04 -4.67 0.02
CA ARG A 81 1.50 -3.40 0.54
C ARG A 81 1.89 -2.26 -0.39
N GLY A 82 1.18 -1.14 -0.28
CA GLY A 82 1.51 0.09 -1.01
C GLY A 82 0.95 0.19 -2.43
N LEU A 83 0.26 -0.84 -2.97
CA LEU A 83 -0.33 -0.78 -4.31
C LEU A 83 -1.32 0.39 -4.47
N THR A 84 -2.24 0.55 -3.51
CA THR A 84 -3.21 1.64 -3.49
C THR A 84 -2.53 2.99 -3.31
N THR A 85 -1.47 3.05 -2.51
CA THR A 85 -0.64 4.25 -2.32
C THR A 85 0.05 4.65 -3.63
N ALA A 86 0.64 3.69 -4.35
CA ALA A 86 1.25 3.93 -5.66
C ALA A 86 0.24 4.48 -6.68
N ALA A 87 -0.96 3.88 -6.74
CA ALA A 87 -2.05 4.36 -7.59
C ALA A 87 -2.51 5.78 -7.20
N GLY A 88 -2.60 6.06 -5.89
CA GLY A 88 -2.93 7.39 -5.36
C GLY A 88 -1.90 8.46 -5.74
N LEU A 89 -0.61 8.15 -5.68
CA LEU A 89 0.46 9.05 -6.13
C LEU A 89 0.39 9.31 -7.64
N TRP A 90 0.10 8.27 -8.43
CA TRP A 90 -0.08 8.40 -9.87
C TRP A 90 -1.25 9.34 -10.20
N ALA A 91 -2.41 9.17 -9.57
CA ALA A 91 -3.56 10.05 -9.70
C ALA A 91 -3.24 11.50 -9.25
N THR A 92 -2.52 11.65 -8.13
CA THR A 92 -2.09 12.96 -7.61
C THR A 92 -1.18 13.69 -8.59
N SER A 93 -0.31 12.97 -9.30
CA SER A 93 0.53 13.58 -10.35
C SER A 93 -0.32 14.13 -11.52
N GLY A 94 -1.34 13.36 -11.93
CA GLY A 94 -2.30 13.80 -12.95
C GLY A 94 -3.10 15.05 -12.54
N ILE A 95 -3.50 15.12 -11.26
CA ILE A 95 -4.15 16.31 -10.67
C ILE A 95 -3.20 17.52 -10.76
N GLY A 96 -1.92 17.32 -10.45
CA GLY A 96 -0.89 18.34 -10.57
C GLY A 96 -0.75 18.86 -12.02
N LEU A 97 -0.66 17.94 -13.01
CA LEU A 97 -0.60 18.28 -14.43
C LEU A 97 -1.84 19.06 -14.88
N ALA A 98 -3.05 18.62 -14.47
CA ALA A 98 -4.30 19.31 -14.82
C ALA A 98 -4.31 20.75 -14.29
N VAL A 99 -3.96 20.94 -13.01
CA VAL A 99 -3.91 22.27 -12.40
C VAL A 99 -2.83 23.14 -13.04
N GLY A 100 -1.65 22.59 -13.32
CA GLY A 100 -0.56 23.28 -14.02
C GLY A 100 -0.94 23.70 -15.44
N GLY A 101 -1.80 22.92 -16.11
CA GLY A 101 -2.38 23.23 -17.42
C GLY A 101 -3.57 24.19 -17.40
N GLY A 102 -3.92 24.76 -16.23
CA GLY A 102 -5.06 25.67 -16.07
C GLY A 102 -6.43 25.00 -15.93
N MET A 103 -6.48 23.65 -15.91
CA MET A 103 -7.72 22.86 -15.79
C MET A 103 -8.13 22.68 -14.32
N TYR A 104 -8.37 23.78 -13.60
CA TYR A 104 -8.58 23.76 -12.13
C TYR A 104 -9.77 22.91 -11.72
N TRP A 105 -10.91 23.02 -12.38
CA TRP A 105 -12.11 22.24 -12.09
C TRP A 105 -11.91 20.75 -12.29
N ILE A 106 -11.19 20.36 -13.35
CA ILE A 106 -10.83 18.97 -13.61
C ILE A 106 -9.95 18.45 -12.45
N GLY A 107 -8.97 19.25 -12.01
CA GLY A 107 -8.14 18.91 -10.85
C GLY A 107 -8.95 18.70 -9.56
N VAL A 108 -9.94 19.57 -9.29
CA VAL A 108 -10.81 19.43 -8.11
C VAL A 108 -11.69 18.18 -8.21
N PHE A 109 -12.36 17.95 -9.36
CA PHE A 109 -13.16 16.74 -9.55
C PHE A 109 -12.32 15.47 -9.47
N ALA A 110 -11.12 15.46 -10.06
CA ALA A 110 -10.20 14.34 -9.99
C ALA A 110 -9.76 14.05 -8.54
N MET A 111 -9.50 15.09 -7.72
CA MET A 111 -9.21 14.94 -6.30
C MET A 111 -10.36 14.27 -5.56
N ILE A 112 -11.60 14.74 -5.76
CA ILE A 112 -12.80 14.18 -5.12
C ILE A 112 -12.97 12.70 -5.52
N LEU A 113 -12.87 12.39 -6.82
CA LEU A 113 -12.98 11.02 -7.30
C LEU A 113 -11.86 10.12 -6.77
N THR A 114 -10.64 10.66 -6.63
CA THR A 114 -9.51 9.93 -6.06
C THR A 114 -9.79 9.57 -4.59
N LEU A 115 -10.28 10.53 -3.79
CA LEU A 115 -10.67 10.28 -2.40
C LEU A 115 -11.80 9.24 -2.31
N ILE A 116 -12.83 9.37 -3.15
CA ILE A 116 -13.90 8.38 -3.23
C ILE A 116 -13.33 7.00 -3.60
N GLY A 117 -12.47 6.91 -4.61
CA GLY A 117 -11.87 5.65 -5.04
C GLY A 117 -11.00 4.99 -3.96
N LEU A 118 -10.23 5.78 -3.24
CA LEU A 118 -9.36 5.29 -2.16
C LEU A 118 -10.13 4.79 -0.93
N GLU A 119 -11.30 5.39 -0.62
CA GLU A 119 -12.04 5.13 0.61
C GLU A 119 -13.35 4.38 0.39
N PHE A 120 -14.19 4.87 -0.52
CA PHE A 120 -15.53 4.34 -0.70
C PHE A 120 -15.51 2.91 -1.23
N LEU A 121 -14.62 2.60 -2.17
CA LEU A 121 -14.45 1.23 -2.65
C LEU A 121 -13.95 0.30 -1.54
N THR A 122 -13.08 0.78 -0.66
CA THR A 122 -12.61 0.01 0.49
C THR A 122 -13.74 -0.34 1.45
N ILE A 123 -14.66 0.61 1.67
CA ILE A 123 -15.83 0.41 2.56
C ILE A 123 -16.83 -0.58 1.93
N ILE A 124 -17.16 -0.40 0.65
CA ILE A 124 -18.12 -1.27 -0.05
C ILE A 124 -17.60 -2.70 -0.15
N PHE A 125 -16.31 -2.85 -0.51
CA PHE A 125 -15.70 -4.15 -0.73
C PHE A 125 -15.02 -4.73 0.52
N LYS A 126 -15.17 -4.09 1.68
CA LYS A 126 -14.60 -4.56 2.94
C LYS A 126 -14.97 -6.01 3.27
N ASN A 127 -16.17 -6.45 2.85
CA ASN A 127 -16.69 -7.80 3.11
C ASN A 127 -16.54 -8.75 1.91
N VAL A 128 -15.99 -8.30 0.77
CA VAL A 128 -15.93 -9.09 -0.47
C VAL A 128 -14.60 -9.81 -0.63
N GLY A 129 -13.54 -9.40 0.08
CA GLY A 129 -12.21 -10.00 0.01
C GLY A 129 -11.90 -10.98 1.14
N GLU A 130 -11.02 -11.94 0.90
CA GLU A 130 -10.38 -12.72 1.95
C GLU A 130 -9.32 -11.83 2.63
N HIS A 131 -9.43 -11.68 3.94
CA HIS A 131 -8.38 -11.03 4.73
C HIS A 131 -7.24 -12.02 4.93
N SER A 132 -6.02 -11.57 4.68
CA SER A 132 -4.82 -12.37 4.92
C SER A 132 -4.13 -11.82 6.16
N SER A 133 -3.86 -12.67 7.12
CA SER A 133 -3.11 -12.33 8.33
C SER A 133 -1.88 -13.22 8.47
N LEU A 134 -0.79 -12.64 8.93
CA LEU A 134 0.46 -13.34 9.19
C LEU A 134 0.50 -13.77 10.65
N LEU A 135 0.66 -15.06 10.87
CA LEU A 135 0.83 -15.67 12.18
C LEU A 135 2.25 -16.21 12.31
N VAL A 136 3.01 -15.70 13.27
CA VAL A 136 4.38 -16.15 13.55
C VAL A 136 4.49 -16.57 15.00
N PHE A 137 4.93 -17.79 15.22
CA PHE A 137 5.14 -18.33 16.58
C PHE A 137 6.30 -19.31 16.61
N ALA A 138 6.89 -19.47 17.79
CA ALA A 138 7.90 -20.47 18.08
C ALA A 138 7.36 -21.49 19.07
N THR A 139 7.70 -22.76 18.92
CA THR A 139 7.32 -23.83 19.86
C THR A 139 8.39 -24.92 19.91
N THR A 140 8.55 -25.53 21.08
CA THR A 140 9.39 -26.71 21.25
C THR A 140 8.62 -28.01 21.08
N ASP A 141 7.29 -27.98 21.11
CA ASP A 141 6.42 -29.15 20.93
C ASP A 141 5.74 -29.15 19.56
N LYS A 142 6.05 -30.16 18.74
CA LYS A 142 5.38 -30.39 17.45
C LYS A 142 3.86 -30.61 17.57
N GLU A 143 3.37 -31.08 18.72
CA GLU A 143 1.95 -31.30 18.91
C GLU A 143 1.17 -29.97 18.94
N ASN A 144 1.81 -28.87 19.40
CA ASN A 144 1.23 -27.54 19.36
C ASN A 144 0.92 -27.09 17.94
N LEU A 145 1.73 -27.52 16.95
CA LEU A 145 1.49 -27.25 15.54
C LEU A 145 0.14 -27.81 15.07
N LYS A 146 -0.13 -29.07 15.45
CA LYS A 146 -1.41 -29.73 15.11
C LYS A 146 -2.58 -29.05 15.82
N ARG A 147 -2.40 -28.67 17.10
CA ARG A 147 -3.43 -27.97 17.88
C ARG A 147 -3.77 -26.61 17.25
N VAL A 148 -2.77 -25.81 16.89
CA VAL A 148 -2.96 -24.52 16.20
C VAL A 148 -3.65 -24.73 14.84
N THR A 149 -3.18 -25.68 14.04
CA THR A 149 -3.78 -25.97 12.73
C THR A 149 -5.25 -26.41 12.85
N ASN A 150 -5.57 -27.29 13.81
CA ASN A 150 -6.94 -27.73 14.05
C ASN A 150 -7.84 -26.59 14.52
N GLU A 151 -7.36 -25.74 15.42
CA GLU A 151 -8.11 -24.57 15.87
C GLU A 151 -8.40 -23.59 14.74
N LEU A 152 -7.41 -23.33 13.87
CA LEU A 152 -7.60 -22.50 12.68
C LEU A 152 -8.68 -23.10 11.76
N HIS A 153 -8.68 -24.42 11.55
CA HIS A 153 -9.71 -25.10 10.76
C HIS A 153 -11.10 -25.03 11.40
N LEU A 154 -11.21 -25.22 12.72
CA LEU A 154 -12.47 -25.12 13.46
C LEU A 154 -13.10 -23.72 13.32
N ARG A 155 -12.27 -22.69 13.25
CA ARG A 155 -12.69 -21.29 13.05
C ARG A 155 -12.89 -20.90 11.59
N ASN A 156 -12.84 -21.85 10.65
CA ASN A 156 -12.95 -21.61 9.20
C ASN A 156 -11.85 -20.71 8.63
N TYR A 157 -10.66 -20.71 9.23
CA TYR A 157 -9.50 -20.06 8.66
C TYR A 157 -8.82 -21.01 7.67
N ARG A 158 -8.42 -20.48 6.51
CA ARG A 158 -7.70 -21.24 5.50
C ARG A 158 -6.21 -20.90 5.57
N ILE A 159 -5.39 -21.91 5.73
CA ILE A 159 -3.94 -21.74 5.68
C ILE A 159 -3.54 -21.62 4.20
N ALA A 160 -3.03 -20.45 3.80
CA ALA A 160 -2.60 -20.16 2.43
C ALA A 160 -1.14 -20.50 2.20
N SER A 161 -0.29 -20.32 3.21
CA SER A 161 1.09 -20.80 3.19
C SER A 161 1.56 -21.14 4.59
N TYR A 162 2.55 -21.99 4.63
CA TYR A 162 3.15 -22.52 5.82
C TYR A 162 4.66 -22.65 5.58
N ASP A 163 5.44 -22.06 6.44
CA ASP A 163 6.90 -22.20 6.47
C ASP A 163 7.34 -22.55 7.91
N MET A 164 8.16 -23.58 8.04
CA MET A 164 8.69 -24.03 9.32
C MET A 164 10.20 -24.11 9.24
N GLN A 165 10.86 -23.38 10.10
CA GLN A 165 12.31 -23.44 10.29
C GLN A 165 12.59 -24.20 11.58
N HIS A 166 13.46 -25.19 11.52
CA HIS A 166 13.90 -25.99 12.65
C HIS A 166 15.27 -25.52 13.09
N GLU A 167 15.37 -25.11 14.34
CA GLU A 167 16.64 -24.72 14.97
C GLU A 167 16.93 -25.71 16.10
N PRO A 168 17.97 -26.57 15.94
CA PRO A 168 18.38 -27.50 16.99
C PRO A 168 19.08 -26.73 18.10
N LEU A 169 18.57 -26.80 19.32
CA LEU A 169 19.21 -26.30 20.54
C LEU A 169 19.77 -27.47 21.33
N GLU A 170 20.75 -27.23 22.22
CA GLU A 170 21.42 -28.27 22.99
C GLU A 170 20.50 -29.17 23.84
N HIS A 171 19.28 -28.68 24.20
CA HIS A 171 18.37 -29.39 25.12
C HIS A 171 16.94 -29.52 24.55
N ALA A 172 16.60 -28.93 23.42
CA ALA A 172 15.29 -29.01 22.79
C ALA A 172 15.36 -28.57 21.34
N ASP A 173 14.45 -29.05 20.52
CA ASP A 173 14.24 -28.56 19.15
C ASP A 173 13.31 -27.36 19.17
N LEU A 174 13.72 -26.23 18.58
CA LEU A 174 12.86 -25.05 18.42
C LEU A 174 12.34 -24.98 17.01
N TYR A 175 11.02 -24.83 16.87
CA TYR A 175 10.33 -24.70 15.59
C TYR A 175 9.79 -23.29 15.45
N HIS A 176 10.37 -22.50 14.56
CA HIS A 176 9.83 -21.21 14.13
C HIS A 176 8.84 -21.43 13.00
N VAL A 177 7.61 -21.04 13.21
CA VAL A 177 6.51 -21.28 12.29
C VAL A 177 5.96 -19.95 11.80
N THR A 178 5.91 -19.80 10.49
CA THR A 178 5.30 -18.66 9.82
C THR A 178 4.13 -19.17 8.97
N MET A 179 2.91 -18.76 9.30
CA MET A 179 1.70 -19.11 8.56
C MET A 179 1.01 -17.88 8.00
N VAL A 180 0.52 -17.95 6.77
CA VAL A 180 -0.42 -16.98 6.22
C VAL A 180 -1.80 -17.60 6.28
N ILE A 181 -2.67 -17.01 7.07
CA ILE A 181 -4.06 -17.45 7.23
C ILE A 181 -5.00 -16.51 6.49
N LYS A 182 -5.99 -17.08 5.81
CA LYS A 182 -7.03 -16.35 5.08
C LYS A 182 -8.39 -16.58 5.71
N THR A 183 -9.15 -15.51 5.87
CA THR A 183 -10.50 -15.57 6.41
C THR A 183 -11.42 -14.60 5.67
N LYS A 184 -12.72 -14.92 5.59
CA LYS A 184 -13.76 -14.04 5.06
C LYS A 184 -14.27 -13.02 6.10
N ARG A 185 -14.01 -13.24 7.38
CA ARG A 185 -14.34 -12.32 8.48
C ARG A 185 -13.04 -11.72 9.01
N TYR A 186 -13.15 -10.54 9.64
CA TYR A 186 -12.03 -9.99 10.40
C TYR A 186 -11.57 -11.04 11.42
N LEU A 187 -10.27 -11.25 11.46
CA LEU A 187 -9.63 -12.12 12.46
C LEU A 187 -9.99 -11.60 13.84
N ASP A 188 -10.54 -12.42 14.69
CA ASP A 188 -10.60 -12.09 16.10
C ASP A 188 -9.23 -12.39 16.73
N GLU A 189 -8.37 -11.37 16.64
CA GLU A 189 -6.99 -11.47 17.13
C GLU A 189 -6.96 -11.77 18.64
N SER A 190 -7.93 -11.26 19.38
CA SER A 190 -7.99 -11.42 20.83
C SER A 190 -8.23 -12.86 21.23
N GLU A 191 -9.18 -13.53 20.59
CA GLU A 191 -9.48 -14.93 20.87
C GLU A 191 -8.35 -15.87 20.41
N LEU A 192 -7.78 -15.60 19.23
CA LEU A 192 -6.65 -16.39 18.73
C LEU A 192 -5.42 -16.22 19.63
N PHE A 193 -5.17 -15.00 20.07
CA PHE A 193 -4.09 -14.67 20.99
C PHE A 193 -4.25 -15.42 22.31
N GLN A 194 -5.45 -15.40 22.93
CA GLN A 194 -5.75 -16.13 24.17
C GLN A 194 -5.56 -17.64 24.01
N PHE A 195 -6.04 -18.20 22.89
CA PHE A 195 -5.83 -19.62 22.60
C PHE A 195 -4.34 -19.96 22.52
N MET A 196 -3.56 -19.19 21.79
CA MET A 196 -2.13 -19.45 21.65
C MET A 196 -1.36 -19.31 22.96
N GLN A 197 -1.74 -18.34 23.80
CA GLN A 197 -1.16 -18.20 25.15
C GLN A 197 -1.53 -19.36 26.09
N SER A 198 -2.63 -20.07 25.83
CA SER A 198 -3.02 -21.23 26.62
C SER A 198 -2.20 -22.49 26.33
N LEU A 199 -1.45 -22.51 25.23
CA LEU A 199 -0.63 -23.65 24.85
C LEU A 199 0.73 -23.59 25.56
N PRO A 200 1.13 -24.69 26.25
CA PRO A 200 2.45 -24.77 26.87
C PRO A 200 3.55 -24.77 25.79
N ASP A 201 4.70 -24.23 26.12
CA ASP A 201 5.88 -24.24 25.26
C ASP A 201 5.65 -23.59 23.86
N LEU A 202 4.73 -22.63 23.79
CA LEU A 202 4.46 -21.84 22.60
C LEU A 202 4.65 -20.35 22.89
N THR A 203 5.48 -19.69 22.11
CA THR A 203 5.70 -18.24 22.15
C THR A 203 5.16 -17.61 20.87
N LEU A 204 4.15 -16.75 21.01
CA LEU A 204 3.63 -15.98 19.89
C LEU A 204 4.54 -14.79 19.64
N GLU A 205 5.09 -14.67 18.42
CA GLU A 205 5.99 -13.59 18.04
C GLU A 205 5.22 -12.44 17.36
N ARG A 206 4.24 -12.79 16.50
CA ARG A 206 3.51 -11.78 15.70
C ARG A 206 2.16 -12.30 15.21
N ILE A 207 1.14 -11.42 15.30
CA ILE A 207 -0.10 -11.46 14.50
C ILE A 207 -0.20 -10.12 13.76
N ALA A 208 -0.37 -10.12 12.44
CA ALA A 208 -0.44 -8.88 11.64
C ALA A 208 -1.28 -9.07 10.37
#